data_a5a05361a3f04a411f881c13551b9205
#
_entry.id   a5a05361a3f04a411f881c13551b9205
#
_cell.length_a   1.000
_cell.length_b   1.000
_cell.length_c   1.000
_cell.angle_alpha   90.00
_cell.angle_beta   90.00
_cell.angle_gamma   90.00
#
_symmetry.space_group_name_H-M   'P 1'
#
loop_
_entity.id
_entity.type
_entity.pdbx_description
1 polymer ?
#
loop_
_entity_poly.entity_id
_entity_poly.type
_entity_poly.pdbx_seq_one_letter_code
_entity_poly.pdbx_strand_id
1 'polypeptide(L)'
;MPNIGHLLSAIGAVALVWLPVVMVGMIIYLLWRTVQVMPRVKTKSVNPTSKSSVSWDEVAGLEEARDEMEEIVDFLRDSKRFAKLGARVPKGILLHGPPGTGKTLLAKAVARESGASFYSQSASAFVEMFAGLGAARIRKLFEQARKDAPAIVFIDELDAVGAARSNHGFNREQDQTLNQLLVELDGFNNRDQVIVMAASNRLQDLDPALLRPGRFDRQILVSPPDLAGREAILEVHTRGKPLDSDVDLTAVARQTAGLTGADLANIANEAAIFAGRESQERIHHVNFENAMERVIAGLQQRRVMTEKEKRILAYHEGGHALMSHLMGQSFPVQKATIVPRGQALGYTFNLPEEDRYLHTREEFIDWMKIALAGRAAEQVVFGRVTNGAANDLEKVTELARSMVFEYGMAEGVVSRTMRADNYALSEETKRVRDQEQARLTDDAYEEAVRLITKHRAALDRLAEALLEKETLVRAEMMALLSDVEPESSMSETVGRVVPLARVEDAPAPDGRTPVNG
;
A
#
# COMPACT_ATOMS: atom_id res chain seq x y z
N MET A 1 13.44 64.78 65.35
CA MET A 1 12.84 63.93 64.30
C MET A 1 13.99 63.29 63.50
N PRO A 2 14.15 61.99 63.48
CA PRO A 2 15.22 61.37 62.70
C PRO A 2 14.95 61.57 61.22
N ASN A 3 15.98 61.94 60.52
CA ASN A 3 15.99 62.38 59.08
C ASN A 3 15.60 61.22 58.14
N ILE A 4 14.32 61.18 57.78
CA ILE A 4 13.76 60.13 56.92
C ILE A 4 14.56 59.96 55.56
N GLY A 5 15.19 61.05 55.10
CA GLY A 5 16.02 61.05 53.87
C GLY A 5 17.27 60.18 53.99
N HIS A 6 17.92 60.18 55.19
CA HIS A 6 19.09 59.28 55.38
C HIS A 6 18.71 57.81 55.49
N LEU A 7 17.52 57.51 56.00
CA LEU A 7 17.05 56.12 56.08
C LEU A 7 16.69 55.58 54.68
N LEU A 8 16.06 56.37 53.83
CA LEU A 8 15.70 56.00 52.47
C LEU A 8 16.95 55.85 51.60
N SER A 9 17.97 56.71 51.76
CA SER A 9 19.23 56.56 50.99
C SER A 9 20.03 55.32 51.43
N ALA A 10 20.05 54.96 52.71
CA ALA A 10 20.69 53.77 53.20
C ALA A 10 19.98 52.50 52.76
N ILE A 11 18.65 52.46 52.71
CA ILE A 11 17.86 51.35 52.17
C ILE A 11 18.09 51.23 50.69
N GLY A 12 18.15 52.33 49.91
CA GLY A 12 18.44 52.33 48.48
C GLY A 12 19.84 51.80 48.17
N ALA A 13 20.86 52.16 48.93
CA ALA A 13 22.20 51.67 48.76
C ALA A 13 22.34 50.17 49.09
N VAL A 14 21.68 49.69 50.12
CA VAL A 14 21.64 48.26 50.45
C VAL A 14 20.88 47.47 49.37
N ALA A 15 19.74 48.00 48.90
CA ALA A 15 18.97 47.36 47.84
C ALA A 15 19.77 47.29 46.52
N LEU A 16 20.54 48.32 46.16
CA LEU A 16 21.33 48.35 44.93
C LEU A 16 22.45 47.28 44.91
N VAL A 17 23.00 46.97 46.09
CA VAL A 17 24.07 45.95 46.22
C VAL A 17 23.49 44.54 46.33
N TRP A 18 22.39 44.36 47.06
CA TRP A 18 21.86 43.01 47.30
C TRP A 18 20.85 42.53 46.26
N LEU A 19 20.14 43.42 45.55
CA LEU A 19 19.18 43.06 44.51
C LEU A 19 19.81 42.19 43.40
N PRO A 20 21.00 42.50 42.84
CA PRO A 20 21.67 41.63 41.87
C PRO A 20 22.04 40.27 42.47
N VAL A 21 22.49 40.24 43.71
CA VAL A 21 22.90 38.95 44.38
C VAL A 21 21.69 38.05 44.59
N VAL A 22 20.54 38.63 45.02
CA VAL A 22 19.28 37.87 45.15
C VAL A 22 18.75 37.41 43.79
N MET A 23 18.84 38.25 42.76
CA MET A 23 18.46 37.87 41.38
C MET A 23 19.30 36.71 40.86
N VAL A 24 20.62 36.76 41.02
CA VAL A 24 21.51 35.66 40.59
C VAL A 24 21.19 34.38 41.38
N GLY A 25 21.01 34.48 42.69
CA GLY A 25 20.58 33.35 43.52
C GLY A 25 19.25 32.75 43.07
N MET A 26 18.27 33.61 42.71
CA MET A 26 16.96 33.19 42.19
C MET A 26 17.09 32.50 40.81
N ILE A 27 17.93 33.03 39.94
CA ILE A 27 18.21 32.42 38.63
C ILE A 27 18.88 31.04 38.79
N ILE A 28 19.89 30.93 39.66
CA ILE A 28 20.53 29.67 39.97
C ILE A 28 19.53 28.69 40.59
N TYR A 29 18.68 29.10 41.49
CA TYR A 29 17.62 28.28 42.07
C TYR A 29 16.61 27.82 41.01
N LEU A 30 16.17 28.69 40.12
CA LEU A 30 15.25 28.35 39.02
C LEU A 30 15.93 27.37 38.03
N LEU A 31 17.19 27.59 37.67
CA LEU A 31 17.95 26.66 36.84
C LEU A 31 18.11 25.30 37.52
N TRP A 32 18.45 25.27 38.79
CA TRP A 32 18.53 24.04 39.56
C TRP A 32 17.19 23.30 39.65
N ARG A 33 16.11 24.03 39.86
CA ARG A 33 14.75 23.49 39.90
C ARG A 33 14.31 22.99 38.52
N THR A 34 14.62 23.69 37.42
CA THR A 34 14.32 23.23 36.07
C THR A 34 15.09 21.95 35.72
N VAL A 35 16.36 21.82 36.14
CA VAL A 35 17.14 20.60 36.00
C VAL A 35 16.57 19.44 36.84
N GLN A 36 16.02 19.68 38.00
CA GLN A 36 15.35 18.65 38.83
C GLN A 36 13.98 18.24 38.28
N VAL A 37 13.23 19.18 37.69
CA VAL A 37 11.91 18.93 37.09
C VAL A 37 12.03 18.40 35.67
N MET A 38 13.21 18.50 35.03
CA MET A 38 13.42 17.79 33.77
C MET A 38 13.08 16.31 33.96
N PRO A 39 12.08 15.80 33.25
CA PRO A 39 11.71 14.41 33.37
C PRO A 39 12.98 13.59 33.03
N ARG A 40 13.55 12.95 34.02
CA ARG A 40 14.52 11.89 33.78
C ARG A 40 13.73 10.82 33.04
N VAL A 41 13.72 10.92 31.71
CA VAL A 41 13.13 9.90 30.84
C VAL A 41 13.90 8.62 31.12
N LYS A 42 13.38 7.84 32.09
CA LYS A 42 13.82 6.46 32.24
C LYS A 42 13.46 5.81 30.91
N THR A 43 14.45 5.67 30.04
CA THR A 43 14.32 4.84 28.86
C THR A 43 13.75 3.52 29.34
N LYS A 44 12.47 3.22 29.00
CA LYS A 44 11.87 1.94 29.31
C LYS A 44 12.85 0.86 28.88
N SER A 45 13.13 -0.10 29.74
CA SER A 45 13.94 -1.26 29.36
C SER A 45 13.22 -1.93 28.21
N VAL A 46 13.89 -2.10 27.09
CA VAL A 46 13.36 -2.88 25.98
C VAL A 46 13.51 -4.33 26.43
N ASN A 47 12.46 -4.90 26.99
CA ASN A 47 12.45 -6.31 27.32
C ASN A 47 12.22 -7.09 26.02
N PRO A 48 12.84 -8.30 25.87
CA PRO A 48 12.50 -9.17 24.76
C PRO A 48 10.99 -9.38 24.78
N THR A 49 10.37 -9.27 23.62
CA THR A 49 9.00 -9.73 23.46
C THR A 49 9.00 -11.21 23.87
N SER A 50 8.10 -11.64 24.74
CA SER A 50 7.98 -13.04 25.15
C SER A 50 8.17 -13.94 23.92
N LYS A 51 8.92 -15.08 24.08
CA LYS A 51 9.25 -16.00 22.98
C LYS A 51 8.08 -16.09 22.01
N SER A 52 8.34 -15.80 20.73
CA SER A 52 7.30 -15.79 19.71
C SER A 52 6.53 -17.11 19.74
N SER A 53 5.20 -17.06 19.71
CA SER A 53 4.36 -18.26 19.65
C SER A 53 4.10 -18.72 18.21
N VAL A 54 4.41 -17.88 17.21
CA VAL A 54 4.08 -18.10 15.79
C VAL A 54 5.01 -19.17 15.21
N SER A 55 4.41 -20.30 14.73
CA SER A 55 5.13 -21.38 14.03
C SER A 55 5.08 -21.20 12.51
N TRP A 56 5.92 -21.96 11.80
CA TRP A 56 5.83 -22.06 10.35
C TRP A 56 4.46 -22.51 9.84
N ASP A 57 3.73 -23.31 10.63
CA ASP A 57 2.37 -23.79 10.28
C ASP A 57 1.31 -22.67 10.26
N GLU A 58 1.65 -21.51 10.81
CA GLU A 58 0.81 -20.31 10.83
C GLU A 58 1.19 -19.32 9.72
N VAL A 59 2.31 -19.60 9.00
CA VAL A 59 2.81 -18.80 7.89
C VAL A 59 2.47 -19.52 6.59
N ALA A 60 1.39 -19.10 5.95
CA ALA A 60 0.93 -19.67 4.68
C ALA A 60 1.02 -18.61 3.56
N GLY A 61 1.19 -19.08 2.31
CA GLY A 61 1.22 -18.23 1.12
C GLY A 61 2.47 -17.34 1.02
N LEU A 62 3.58 -17.76 1.63
CA LEU A 62 4.87 -17.05 1.64
C LEU A 62 6.02 -18.05 1.43
N GLU A 63 5.83 -19.06 0.58
CA GLU A 63 6.75 -20.18 0.42
C GLU A 63 8.15 -19.70 0.03
N GLU A 64 8.28 -18.81 -0.99
CA GLU A 64 9.58 -18.32 -1.44
C GLU A 64 10.29 -17.48 -0.35
N ALA A 65 9.53 -16.63 0.35
CA ALA A 65 10.09 -15.85 1.45
C ALA A 65 10.47 -16.73 2.65
N ARG A 66 9.74 -17.82 2.88
CA ARG A 66 10.04 -18.83 3.90
C ARG A 66 11.32 -19.56 3.59
N ASP A 67 11.51 -20.05 2.36
CA ASP A 67 12.72 -20.77 1.94
C ASP A 67 13.97 -19.92 2.16
N GLU A 68 13.93 -18.65 1.81
CA GLU A 68 15.01 -17.69 2.09
C GLU A 68 15.26 -17.49 3.59
N MET A 69 14.20 -17.55 4.40
CA MET A 69 14.31 -17.42 5.86
C MET A 69 14.81 -18.70 6.55
N GLU A 70 14.58 -19.88 5.98
CA GLU A 70 15.09 -21.14 6.52
C GLU A 70 16.62 -21.15 6.56
N GLU A 71 17.30 -20.55 5.57
CA GLU A 71 18.77 -20.37 5.62
C GLU A 71 19.21 -19.56 6.85
N ILE A 72 18.41 -18.56 7.24
CA ILE A 72 18.69 -17.71 8.40
C ILE A 72 18.48 -18.47 9.71
N VAL A 73 17.42 -19.28 9.77
CA VAL A 73 17.14 -20.16 10.90
C VAL A 73 18.30 -21.15 11.09
N ASP A 74 18.73 -21.81 10.02
CA ASP A 74 19.85 -22.76 10.05
C ASP A 74 21.14 -22.10 10.52
N PHE A 75 21.41 -20.88 10.07
CA PHE A 75 22.57 -20.14 10.52
C PHE A 75 22.51 -19.81 12.02
N LEU A 76 21.38 -19.32 12.52
CA LEU A 76 21.23 -19.00 13.95
C LEU A 76 21.34 -20.25 14.82
N ARG A 77 20.91 -21.42 14.31
CA ARG A 77 21.02 -22.72 14.99
C ARG A 77 22.43 -23.26 15.01
N ASP A 78 23.17 -23.20 13.90
CA ASP A 78 24.52 -23.73 13.77
C ASP A 78 25.48 -22.78 13.03
N SER A 79 25.77 -21.65 13.66
CA SER A 79 26.70 -20.64 13.11
C SER A 79 28.13 -21.18 12.90
N LYS A 80 28.55 -22.23 13.65
CA LYS A 80 29.90 -22.82 13.55
C LYS A 80 30.11 -23.57 12.24
N ARG A 81 29.07 -24.20 11.69
CA ARG A 81 29.12 -24.89 10.41
C ARG A 81 29.46 -23.92 9.27
N PHE A 82 28.75 -22.78 9.23
CA PHE A 82 28.96 -21.75 8.22
C PHE A 82 30.31 -21.05 8.36
N ALA A 83 30.75 -20.77 9.60
CA ALA A 83 32.04 -20.14 9.87
C ALA A 83 33.23 -21.00 9.39
N LYS A 84 33.15 -22.35 9.49
CA LYS A 84 34.19 -23.28 8.98
C LYS A 84 34.35 -23.19 7.46
N LEU A 85 33.28 -22.87 6.73
CA LEU A 85 33.30 -22.74 5.28
C LEU A 85 33.68 -21.31 4.83
N GLY A 86 33.91 -20.40 5.77
CA GLY A 86 34.22 -18.99 5.48
C GLY A 86 33.02 -18.18 5.00
N ALA A 87 31.80 -18.71 5.15
CA ALA A 87 30.58 -18.01 4.75
C ALA A 87 30.37 -16.79 5.66
N ARG A 88 29.96 -15.68 5.02
CA ARG A 88 29.53 -14.47 5.71
C ARG A 88 28.01 -14.44 5.76
N VAL A 89 27.49 -14.29 6.95
CA VAL A 89 26.06 -14.20 7.17
C VAL A 89 25.56 -12.80 6.87
N PRO A 90 24.39 -12.64 6.27
CA PRO A 90 23.78 -11.33 6.13
C PRO A 90 23.53 -10.74 7.51
N LYS A 91 24.00 -9.50 7.73
CA LYS A 91 23.80 -8.79 8.99
C LYS A 91 22.38 -8.21 9.10
N GLY A 92 21.83 -7.81 7.97
CA GLY A 92 20.53 -7.19 7.87
C GLY A 92 19.69 -7.76 6.74
N ILE A 93 18.43 -7.98 7.02
CA ILE A 93 17.42 -8.48 6.10
C ILE A 93 16.29 -7.48 6.03
N LEU A 94 15.97 -7.02 4.84
CA LEU A 94 14.86 -6.12 4.60
C LEU A 94 13.70 -6.89 3.96
N LEU A 95 12.60 -6.98 4.67
CA LEU A 95 11.32 -7.48 4.16
C LEU A 95 10.55 -6.30 3.57
N HIS A 96 10.27 -6.32 2.29
CA HIS A 96 9.54 -5.22 1.65
C HIS A 96 8.35 -5.76 0.84
N GLY A 97 7.31 -4.93 0.69
CA GLY A 97 6.09 -5.28 -0.03
C GLY A 97 4.85 -4.59 0.53
N PRO A 98 3.67 -4.78 -0.07
CA PRO A 98 2.44 -4.15 0.38
C PRO A 98 2.10 -4.41 1.86
N PRO A 99 1.36 -3.52 2.53
CA PRO A 99 0.91 -3.77 3.90
C PRO A 99 -0.01 -5.00 3.95
N GLY A 100 -0.02 -5.71 5.09
CA GLY A 100 -0.89 -6.88 5.28
C GLY A 100 -0.39 -8.20 4.67
N THR A 101 0.79 -8.22 4.03
CA THR A 101 1.35 -9.44 3.40
C THR A 101 2.05 -10.40 4.37
N GLY A 102 2.11 -10.10 5.67
CA GLY A 102 2.68 -11.03 6.66
C GLY A 102 4.14 -10.81 7.05
N LYS A 103 4.78 -9.69 6.67
CA LYS A 103 6.19 -9.35 6.98
C LYS A 103 6.54 -9.53 8.46
N THR A 104 5.75 -8.96 9.35
CA THR A 104 5.93 -9.06 10.80
C THR A 104 5.67 -10.49 11.32
N LEU A 105 4.74 -11.23 10.69
CA LEU A 105 4.43 -12.62 11.02
C LEU A 105 5.63 -13.51 10.67
N LEU A 106 6.19 -13.35 9.48
CA LEU A 106 7.39 -14.06 9.01
C LEU A 106 8.58 -13.85 9.97
N ALA A 107 8.87 -12.61 10.37
CA ALA A 107 9.94 -12.32 11.32
C ALA A 107 9.75 -13.01 12.69
N LYS A 108 8.50 -13.07 13.18
CA LYS A 108 8.14 -13.78 14.41
C LYS A 108 8.34 -15.29 14.28
N ALA A 109 7.98 -15.88 13.14
CA ALA A 109 8.17 -17.30 12.90
C ALA A 109 9.66 -17.68 12.86
N VAL A 110 10.49 -16.89 12.15
CA VAL A 110 11.96 -17.05 12.15
C VAL A 110 12.54 -17.04 13.57
N ALA A 111 12.09 -16.12 14.40
CA ALA A 111 12.58 -16.04 15.78
C ALA A 111 12.20 -17.27 16.62
N ARG A 112 10.98 -17.78 16.45
CA ARG A 112 10.57 -19.01 17.14
C ARG A 112 11.37 -20.21 16.67
N GLU A 113 11.47 -20.40 15.37
CA GLU A 113 12.13 -21.56 14.77
C GLU A 113 13.64 -21.57 15.06
N SER A 114 14.28 -20.41 15.05
CA SER A 114 15.72 -20.31 15.41
C SER A 114 15.97 -20.42 16.92
N GLY A 115 14.95 -20.27 17.77
CA GLY A 115 15.09 -20.18 19.22
C GLY A 115 15.76 -18.90 19.70
N ALA A 116 15.94 -17.90 18.84
CA ALA A 116 16.57 -16.64 19.13
C ALA A 116 15.67 -15.71 19.97
N SER A 117 16.30 -14.85 20.77
CA SER A 117 15.62 -13.78 21.49
C SER A 117 15.05 -12.76 20.49
N PHE A 118 13.77 -12.40 20.61
CA PHE A 118 13.09 -11.52 19.64
C PHE A 118 12.84 -10.14 20.24
N TYR A 119 13.40 -9.12 19.61
CA TYR A 119 13.23 -7.71 19.95
C TYR A 119 12.48 -7.01 18.81
N SER A 120 11.22 -6.67 19.01
CA SER A 120 10.40 -5.98 18.01
C SER A 120 10.13 -4.55 18.42
N GLN A 121 10.41 -3.61 17.52
CA GLN A 121 10.12 -2.18 17.68
C GLN A 121 9.60 -1.60 16.35
N SER A 122 8.63 -0.69 16.42
CA SER A 122 8.30 0.16 15.27
C SER A 122 9.35 1.26 15.15
N ALA A 123 9.78 1.59 13.93
CA ALA A 123 10.72 2.67 13.68
C ALA A 123 10.17 4.03 14.17
N SER A 124 8.86 4.22 14.16
CA SER A 124 8.20 5.40 14.73
C SER A 124 8.52 5.62 16.22
N ALA A 125 8.80 4.54 16.99
CA ALA A 125 9.19 4.64 18.39
C ALA A 125 10.57 5.28 18.61
N PHE A 126 11.35 5.44 17.55
CA PHE A 126 12.65 6.13 17.60
C PHE A 126 12.55 7.59 17.19
N VAL A 127 11.40 8.05 16.69
CA VAL A 127 11.14 9.46 16.39
C VAL A 127 10.63 10.14 17.66
N GLU A 128 11.45 11.02 18.25
CA GLU A 128 11.12 11.73 19.49
C GLU A 128 11.24 13.24 19.29
N MET A 129 10.55 13.99 20.11
CA MET A 129 10.59 15.46 20.06
C MET A 129 11.93 16.05 20.59
N PHE A 130 12.70 15.26 21.36
CA PHE A 130 13.96 15.70 21.98
C PHE A 130 15.16 15.07 21.27
N ALA A 131 16.04 15.92 20.79
CA ALA A 131 17.23 15.51 20.05
C ALA A 131 18.08 14.47 20.79
N GLY A 132 18.45 13.38 20.10
CA GLY A 132 19.33 12.34 20.60
C GLY A 132 18.66 11.21 21.39
N LEU A 133 17.37 11.30 21.76
CA LEU A 133 16.68 10.22 22.48
C LEU A 133 16.47 8.99 21.59
N GLY A 134 16.10 9.18 20.32
CA GLY A 134 15.94 8.11 19.36
C GLY A 134 17.24 7.31 19.17
N ALA A 135 18.34 8.00 18.95
CA ALA A 135 19.68 7.39 18.85
C ALA A 135 20.07 6.61 20.13
N ALA A 136 19.76 7.13 21.31
CA ALA A 136 20.04 6.44 22.57
C ALA A 136 19.19 5.17 22.74
N ARG A 137 17.94 5.15 22.26
CA ARG A 137 17.07 3.97 22.27
C ARG A 137 17.60 2.88 21.34
N ILE A 138 18.00 3.26 20.12
CA ILE A 138 18.61 2.33 19.17
C ILE A 138 19.84 1.68 19.83
N ARG A 139 20.76 2.46 20.35
CA ARG A 139 21.97 1.93 21.01
C ARG A 139 21.61 0.94 22.11
N LYS A 140 20.67 1.28 22.99
CA LYS A 140 20.24 0.41 24.08
C LYS A 140 19.60 -0.89 23.60
N LEU A 141 18.77 -0.83 22.54
CA LEU A 141 18.15 -2.00 21.91
C LEU A 141 19.22 -2.97 21.41
N PHE A 142 20.21 -2.46 20.68
CA PHE A 142 21.31 -3.27 20.13
C PHE A 142 22.24 -3.80 21.22
N GLU A 143 22.53 -3.03 22.26
CA GLU A 143 23.30 -3.51 23.43
C GLU A 143 22.59 -4.68 24.16
N GLN A 144 21.27 -4.61 24.28
CA GLN A 144 20.47 -5.67 24.89
C GLN A 144 20.47 -6.92 24.02
N ALA A 145 20.23 -6.76 22.70
CA ALA A 145 20.24 -7.88 21.76
C ALA A 145 21.59 -8.63 21.76
N ARG A 146 22.72 -7.89 21.85
CA ARG A 146 24.07 -8.53 21.97
C ARG A 146 24.25 -9.32 23.27
N LYS A 147 23.63 -8.91 24.37
CA LYS A 147 23.69 -9.63 25.64
C LYS A 147 22.89 -10.93 25.62
N ASP A 148 21.79 -10.92 24.89
CA ASP A 148 20.87 -12.04 24.84
C ASP A 148 21.00 -12.86 23.53
N ALA A 149 22.19 -12.82 22.91
CA ALA A 149 22.48 -13.56 21.69
C ALA A 149 22.38 -15.10 21.90
N PRO A 150 21.85 -15.88 20.93
CA PRO A 150 21.40 -15.45 19.62
C PRO A 150 20.12 -14.62 19.68
N ALA A 151 20.07 -13.51 18.90
CA ALA A 151 18.96 -12.58 18.93
C ALA A 151 18.60 -12.06 17.54
N ILE A 152 17.31 -11.74 17.37
CA ILE A 152 16.77 -11.04 16.21
C ILE A 152 16.23 -9.68 16.66
N VAL A 153 16.72 -8.62 16.04
CA VAL A 153 16.19 -7.26 16.18
C VAL A 153 15.30 -6.98 14.99
N PHE A 154 13.99 -6.86 15.22
CA PHE A 154 13.03 -6.56 14.19
C PHE A 154 12.57 -5.10 14.28
N ILE A 155 12.75 -4.35 13.20
CA ILE A 155 12.36 -2.94 13.07
C ILE A 155 11.24 -2.87 12.06
N ASP A 156 10.01 -2.63 12.54
CA ASP A 156 8.84 -2.48 11.69
C ASP A 156 8.71 -1.04 11.18
N GLU A 157 8.07 -0.86 10.01
CA GLU A 157 7.84 0.45 9.39
C GLU A 157 9.14 1.29 9.25
N LEU A 158 10.20 0.65 8.73
CA LEU A 158 11.52 1.28 8.62
C LEU A 158 11.49 2.62 7.86
N ASP A 159 10.56 2.78 6.94
CA ASP A 159 10.30 4.01 6.18
C ASP A 159 10.01 5.23 7.07
N ALA A 160 9.50 5.05 8.29
CA ALA A 160 9.29 6.16 9.23
C ALA A 160 10.59 6.88 9.67
N VAL A 161 11.74 6.18 9.64
CA VAL A 161 13.06 6.73 10.02
C VAL A 161 14.05 6.67 8.86
N GLY A 162 13.89 5.67 8.00
CA GLY A 162 14.81 5.37 6.90
C GLY A 162 14.54 6.12 5.60
N ALA A 163 13.64 7.10 5.57
CA ALA A 163 13.32 7.85 4.37
C ALA A 163 14.53 8.60 3.80
N ALA A 164 14.62 8.65 2.48
CA ALA A 164 15.65 9.40 1.76
C ALA A 164 15.65 10.87 2.18
N ARG A 165 16.83 11.44 2.35
CA ARG A 165 17.03 12.80 2.83
C ARG A 165 16.33 13.81 1.93
N SER A 166 15.30 14.48 2.43
CA SER A 166 14.69 15.61 1.73
C SER A 166 15.55 16.87 1.96
N ASN A 167 15.74 17.68 0.90
CA ASN A 167 16.49 18.96 0.96
C ASN A 167 15.84 20.04 1.86
N HIS A 168 14.74 19.70 2.56
CA HIS A 168 14.05 20.62 3.44
C HIS A 168 14.48 20.34 4.89
N GLY A 169 15.34 21.19 5.41
CA GLY A 169 16.12 21.10 6.66
C GLY A 169 15.39 20.91 8.00
N PHE A 170 14.22 20.28 8.04
CA PHE A 170 13.40 20.12 9.25
C PHE A 170 13.60 18.78 9.99
N ASN A 171 14.34 17.79 9.44
CA ASN A 171 14.39 16.44 9.98
C ASN A 171 15.74 16.03 10.60
N ARG A 172 16.48 16.96 11.22
CA ARG A 172 17.78 16.66 11.85
C ARG A 172 17.77 15.50 12.84
N GLU A 173 16.64 15.26 13.47
CA GLU A 173 16.50 14.18 14.46
C GLU A 173 16.34 12.81 13.80
N GLN A 174 15.56 12.73 12.72
CA GLN A 174 15.46 11.51 11.91
C GLN A 174 16.82 11.15 11.33
N ASP A 175 17.56 12.13 10.77
CA ASP A 175 18.93 11.91 10.27
C ASP A 175 19.87 11.41 11.34
N GLN A 176 19.80 11.92 12.57
CA GLN A 176 20.63 11.47 13.68
C GLN A 176 20.29 10.04 14.10
N THR A 177 19.01 9.71 14.11
CA THR A 177 18.49 8.38 14.42
C THR A 177 18.90 7.37 13.36
N LEU A 178 18.74 7.73 12.08
CA LEU A 178 19.19 6.92 10.95
C LEU A 178 20.70 6.68 10.99
N ASN A 179 21.49 7.73 11.21
CA ASN A 179 22.95 7.60 11.32
C ASN A 179 23.35 6.66 12.48
N GLN A 180 22.65 6.71 13.63
CA GLN A 180 22.90 5.78 14.72
C GLN A 180 22.57 4.34 14.33
N LEU A 181 21.46 4.10 13.62
CA LEU A 181 21.11 2.78 13.10
C LEU A 181 22.19 2.25 12.15
N LEU A 182 22.69 3.09 11.24
CA LEU A 182 23.78 2.72 10.34
C LEU A 182 25.06 2.36 11.10
N VAL A 183 25.41 3.11 12.16
CA VAL A 183 26.57 2.83 13.02
C VAL A 183 26.41 1.47 13.73
N GLU A 184 25.22 1.17 14.24
CA GLU A 184 24.97 -0.12 14.90
C GLU A 184 25.05 -1.29 13.90
N LEU A 185 24.50 -1.14 12.68
CA LEU A 185 24.61 -2.15 11.62
C LEU A 185 26.07 -2.40 11.19
N ASP A 186 26.84 -1.31 11.01
CA ASP A 186 28.26 -1.42 10.66
C ASP A 186 29.09 -2.04 11.80
N GLY A 187 28.70 -1.79 13.06
CA GLY A 187 29.37 -2.24 14.26
C GLY A 187 29.23 -3.72 14.61
N PHE A 188 28.38 -4.48 13.91
CA PHE A 188 28.25 -5.91 14.14
C PHE A 188 29.44 -6.70 13.60
N ASN A 189 29.93 -7.62 14.42
CA ASN A 189 30.88 -8.64 14.02
C ASN A 189 30.18 -9.98 13.77
N ASN A 190 30.72 -10.81 12.88
CA ASN A 190 30.17 -12.15 12.58
C ASN A 190 30.08 -13.07 13.83
N ARG A 191 30.62 -12.65 14.97
CA ARG A 191 30.60 -13.40 16.25
C ARG A 191 29.40 -13.05 17.13
N ASP A 192 28.70 -11.94 16.84
CA ASP A 192 27.67 -11.39 17.73
C ASP A 192 26.37 -12.19 17.71
N GLN A 193 26.16 -13.08 16.72
CA GLN A 193 24.92 -13.88 16.53
C GLN A 193 23.63 -13.05 16.67
N VAL A 194 23.68 -11.82 16.18
CA VAL A 194 22.53 -10.91 16.12
C VAL A 194 22.23 -10.62 14.67
N ILE A 195 20.99 -10.83 14.27
CA ILE A 195 20.48 -10.50 12.94
C ILE A 195 19.48 -9.37 13.07
N VAL A 196 19.61 -8.37 12.20
CA VAL A 196 18.68 -7.27 12.12
C VAL A 196 17.71 -7.52 10.97
N MET A 197 16.44 -7.63 11.28
CA MET A 197 15.40 -7.70 10.28
C MET A 197 14.62 -6.39 10.27
N ALA A 198 14.28 -5.87 9.13
CA ALA A 198 13.43 -4.70 9.03
C ALA A 198 12.27 -4.95 8.05
N ALA A 199 11.15 -4.27 8.27
CA ALA A 199 10.04 -4.27 7.33
C ALA A 199 9.77 -2.85 6.82
N SER A 200 9.49 -2.74 5.52
CA SER A 200 9.05 -1.49 4.89
C SER A 200 7.97 -1.76 3.85
N ASN A 201 7.03 -0.83 3.70
CA ASN A 201 6.02 -0.91 2.66
C ASN A 201 6.50 -0.23 1.36
N ARG A 202 7.55 0.60 1.42
CA ARG A 202 8.04 1.42 0.31
C ARG A 202 9.56 1.36 0.22
N LEU A 203 10.08 0.40 -0.55
CA LEU A 203 11.52 0.24 -0.74
C LEU A 203 12.16 1.47 -1.38
N GLN A 204 11.45 2.11 -2.34
CA GLN A 204 11.96 3.27 -3.08
C GLN A 204 12.13 4.53 -2.22
N ASP A 205 11.46 4.61 -1.09
CA ASP A 205 11.50 5.78 -0.20
C ASP A 205 12.68 5.70 0.80
N LEU A 206 13.36 4.53 0.89
CA LEU A 206 14.45 4.32 1.82
C LEU A 206 15.76 4.98 1.34
N ASP A 207 16.54 5.49 2.31
CA ASP A 207 17.90 6.01 2.03
C ASP A 207 18.78 4.89 1.45
N PRO A 208 19.38 5.10 0.26
CA PRO A 208 20.26 4.10 -0.36
C PRO A 208 21.42 3.62 0.54
N ALA A 209 21.79 4.41 1.54
CA ALA A 209 22.80 4.03 2.50
C ALA A 209 22.40 2.80 3.34
N LEU A 210 21.10 2.57 3.58
CA LEU A 210 20.60 1.39 4.27
C LEU A 210 20.78 0.11 3.46
N LEU A 211 20.71 0.21 2.14
CA LEU A 211 20.73 -0.91 1.19
C LEU A 211 22.16 -1.31 0.76
N ARG A 212 23.19 -0.65 1.31
CA ARG A 212 24.59 -0.98 0.98
C ARG A 212 25.01 -2.31 1.59
N PRO A 213 25.93 -3.06 0.93
CA PRO A 213 26.50 -4.29 1.46
C PRO A 213 27.03 -4.12 2.89
N GLY A 214 26.70 -5.08 3.76
CA GLY A 214 27.07 -5.06 5.18
C GLY A 214 26.03 -4.39 6.10
N ARG A 215 24.91 -3.92 5.54
CA ARG A 215 23.75 -3.36 6.26
C ARG A 215 22.52 -4.21 5.95
N PHE A 216 21.50 -3.70 5.24
CA PHE A 216 20.39 -4.52 4.72
C PHE A 216 20.79 -5.06 3.34
N ASP A 217 21.67 -6.02 3.35
CA ASP A 217 22.27 -6.60 2.15
C ASP A 217 21.42 -7.72 1.52
N ARG A 218 20.46 -8.28 2.28
CA ARG A 218 19.45 -9.20 1.75
C ARG A 218 18.09 -8.51 1.75
N GLN A 219 17.49 -8.39 0.57
CA GLN A 219 16.17 -7.78 0.36
C GLN A 219 15.23 -8.88 -0.12
N ILE A 220 14.12 -9.06 0.60
CA ILE A 220 13.13 -10.10 0.32
C ILE A 220 11.79 -9.43 0.06
N LEU A 221 11.27 -9.65 -1.15
CA LEU A 221 9.94 -9.20 -1.51
C LEU A 221 8.90 -10.13 -0.90
N VAL A 222 7.98 -9.56 -0.14
CA VAL A 222 6.81 -10.26 0.42
C VAL A 222 5.58 -9.79 -0.34
N SER A 223 5.28 -10.51 -1.41
CA SER A 223 4.18 -10.22 -2.33
C SER A 223 2.81 -10.59 -1.73
N PRO A 224 1.70 -10.04 -2.26
CA PRO A 224 0.38 -10.63 -2.04
C PRO A 224 0.39 -12.11 -2.46
N PRO A 225 -0.40 -12.97 -1.78
CA PRO A 225 -0.42 -14.40 -2.06
C PRO A 225 -1.07 -14.70 -3.41
N ASP A 226 -0.56 -15.71 -4.11
CA ASP A 226 -1.20 -16.33 -5.27
C ASP A 226 -2.45 -17.15 -4.87
N LEU A 227 -3.12 -17.79 -5.81
CA LEU A 227 -4.33 -18.57 -5.55
C LEU A 227 -4.11 -19.66 -4.48
N ALA A 228 -3.02 -20.43 -4.61
CA ALA A 228 -2.70 -21.51 -3.67
C ALA A 228 -2.38 -20.94 -2.27
N GLY A 229 -1.63 -19.85 -2.22
CA GLY A 229 -1.34 -19.13 -0.98
C GLY A 229 -2.59 -18.57 -0.32
N ARG A 230 -3.55 -18.02 -1.08
CA ARG A 230 -4.83 -17.53 -0.52
C ARG A 230 -5.65 -18.66 0.07
N GLU A 231 -5.72 -19.79 -0.62
CA GLU A 231 -6.41 -20.99 -0.10
C GLU A 231 -5.77 -21.46 1.22
N ALA A 232 -4.45 -21.62 1.25
CA ALA A 232 -3.72 -22.00 2.45
C ALA A 232 -3.90 -21.01 3.61
N ILE A 233 -3.92 -19.70 3.34
CA ILE A 233 -4.19 -18.68 4.35
C ILE A 233 -5.62 -18.81 4.90
N LEU A 234 -6.62 -19.01 4.03
CA LEU A 234 -8.00 -19.23 4.45
C LEU A 234 -8.13 -20.49 5.30
N GLU A 235 -7.46 -21.59 4.94
CA GLU A 235 -7.42 -22.81 5.75
C GLU A 235 -6.85 -22.57 7.15
N VAL A 236 -5.72 -21.82 7.25
CA VAL A 236 -5.13 -21.47 8.55
C VAL A 236 -6.11 -20.66 9.39
N HIS A 237 -6.77 -19.67 8.82
CA HIS A 237 -7.68 -18.78 9.56
C HIS A 237 -9.07 -19.35 9.82
N THR A 238 -9.42 -20.46 9.16
CA THR A 238 -10.66 -21.20 9.42
C THR A 238 -10.43 -22.43 10.31
N ARG A 239 -9.19 -22.78 10.63
CA ARG A 239 -8.84 -23.90 11.50
C ARG A 239 -9.56 -23.79 12.84
N GLY A 240 -10.34 -24.82 13.18
CA GLY A 240 -11.13 -24.85 14.41
C GLY A 240 -12.45 -24.08 14.38
N LYS A 241 -12.81 -23.44 13.24
CA LYS A 241 -14.14 -22.85 13.06
C LYS A 241 -15.12 -23.90 12.51
N PRO A 242 -16.40 -23.89 12.93
CA PRO A 242 -17.40 -24.84 12.47
C PRO A 242 -17.90 -24.46 11.06
N LEU A 243 -17.19 -24.90 10.03
CA LEU A 243 -17.61 -24.72 8.65
C LEU A 243 -18.72 -25.72 8.28
N ASP A 244 -19.66 -25.31 7.46
CA ASP A 244 -20.62 -26.22 6.83
C ASP A 244 -20.02 -26.87 5.59
N SER A 245 -20.65 -27.94 5.10
CA SER A 245 -20.21 -28.70 3.93
C SER A 245 -20.37 -27.95 2.60
N ASP A 246 -21.14 -26.86 2.58
CA ASP A 246 -21.34 -25.99 1.42
C ASP A 246 -20.17 -25.01 1.19
N VAL A 247 -19.24 -24.87 2.17
CA VAL A 247 -18.14 -23.93 2.08
C VAL A 247 -17.02 -24.49 1.19
N ASP A 248 -16.80 -23.81 0.07
CA ASP A 248 -15.68 -24.05 -0.83
C ASP A 248 -14.63 -22.93 -0.65
N LEU A 249 -13.55 -23.22 0.11
CA LEU A 249 -12.46 -22.27 0.34
C LEU A 249 -11.67 -21.96 -0.93
N THR A 250 -11.60 -22.91 -1.88
CA THR A 250 -10.97 -22.68 -3.20
C THR A 250 -11.77 -21.65 -4.00
N ALA A 251 -13.11 -21.73 -3.97
CA ALA A 251 -13.96 -20.73 -4.61
C ALA A 251 -13.79 -19.35 -3.96
N VAL A 252 -13.70 -19.28 -2.62
CA VAL A 252 -13.42 -18.03 -1.88
C VAL A 252 -12.04 -17.49 -2.27
N ALA A 253 -11.00 -18.33 -2.37
CA ALA A 253 -9.66 -17.95 -2.77
C ALA A 253 -9.61 -17.40 -4.21
N ARG A 254 -10.37 -17.97 -5.15
CA ARG A 254 -10.52 -17.44 -6.51
C ARG A 254 -11.15 -16.04 -6.51
N GLN A 255 -12.17 -15.82 -5.69
CA GLN A 255 -12.90 -14.57 -5.59
C GLN A 255 -12.16 -13.48 -4.78
N THR A 256 -10.97 -13.77 -4.26
CA THR A 256 -10.16 -12.85 -3.44
C THR A 256 -8.82 -12.51 -4.09
N ALA A 257 -8.74 -12.56 -5.43
CA ALA A 257 -7.55 -12.18 -6.17
C ALA A 257 -7.06 -10.76 -5.79
N GLY A 258 -5.75 -10.61 -5.58
CA GLY A 258 -5.13 -9.33 -5.21
C GLY A 258 -5.28 -8.93 -3.74
N LEU A 259 -6.04 -9.68 -2.92
CA LEU A 259 -6.15 -9.41 -1.49
C LEU A 259 -4.92 -9.93 -0.72
N THR A 260 -4.62 -9.26 0.38
CA THR A 260 -3.50 -9.62 1.26
C THR A 260 -3.91 -10.67 2.30
N GLY A 261 -2.91 -11.27 2.96
CA GLY A 261 -3.16 -12.21 4.06
C GLY A 261 -4.00 -11.61 5.20
N ALA A 262 -3.82 -10.32 5.48
CA ALA A 262 -4.62 -9.61 6.49
C ALA A 262 -6.09 -9.47 6.08
N ASP A 263 -6.36 -9.21 4.79
CA ASP A 263 -7.72 -9.13 4.25
C ASP A 263 -8.42 -10.49 4.33
N LEU A 264 -7.71 -11.56 3.95
CA LEU A 264 -8.23 -12.95 4.03
C LEU A 264 -8.54 -13.38 5.47
N ALA A 265 -7.64 -13.06 6.41
CA ALA A 265 -7.88 -13.28 7.84
C ALA A 265 -9.13 -12.54 8.33
N ASN A 266 -9.30 -11.29 7.87
CA ASN A 266 -10.48 -10.48 8.19
C ASN A 266 -11.75 -11.08 7.57
N ILE A 267 -11.71 -11.56 6.32
CA ILE A 267 -12.84 -12.25 5.68
C ILE A 267 -13.25 -13.47 6.48
N ALA A 268 -12.31 -14.32 6.87
CA ALA A 268 -12.58 -15.52 7.66
C ALA A 268 -13.16 -15.20 9.07
N ASN A 269 -12.79 -14.06 9.63
CA ASN A 269 -13.34 -13.56 10.88
C ASN A 269 -14.74 -12.97 10.71
N GLU A 270 -14.95 -12.14 9.69
CA GLU A 270 -16.24 -11.53 9.38
C GLU A 270 -17.30 -12.57 9.00
N ALA A 271 -16.94 -13.64 8.28
CA ALA A 271 -17.83 -14.75 7.98
C ALA A 271 -18.37 -15.40 9.26
N ALA A 272 -17.49 -15.63 10.25
CA ALA A 272 -17.90 -16.14 11.55
C ALA A 272 -18.82 -15.17 12.32
N ILE A 273 -18.55 -13.86 12.22
CA ILE A 273 -19.39 -12.81 12.82
C ILE A 273 -20.78 -12.80 12.16
N PHE A 274 -20.87 -12.93 10.84
CA PHE A 274 -22.15 -12.99 10.13
C PHE A 274 -22.96 -14.21 10.58
N ALA A 275 -22.37 -15.41 10.60
CA ALA A 275 -23.02 -16.62 11.09
C ALA A 275 -23.54 -16.44 12.53
N GLY A 276 -22.72 -15.87 13.43
CA GLY A 276 -23.13 -15.61 14.81
C GLY A 276 -24.29 -14.60 14.94
N ARG A 277 -24.32 -13.58 14.10
CA ARG A 277 -25.42 -12.58 14.08
C ARG A 277 -26.75 -13.18 13.62
N GLU A 278 -26.69 -14.16 12.73
CA GLU A 278 -27.85 -14.89 12.23
C GLU A 278 -28.22 -16.11 13.10
N SER A 279 -27.53 -16.28 14.24
CA SER A 279 -27.72 -17.39 15.17
C SER A 279 -27.55 -18.76 14.50
N GLN A 280 -26.66 -18.85 13.50
CA GLN A 280 -26.30 -20.10 12.84
C GLN A 280 -25.28 -20.87 13.70
N GLU A 281 -25.35 -22.19 13.70
CA GLU A 281 -24.39 -23.07 14.41
C GLU A 281 -23.12 -23.32 13.58
N ARG A 282 -23.19 -23.10 12.25
CA ARG A 282 -22.10 -23.30 11.30
C ARG A 282 -21.97 -22.11 10.38
N ILE A 283 -20.77 -21.94 9.84
CA ILE A 283 -20.46 -20.89 8.87
C ILE A 283 -20.75 -21.46 7.48
N HIS A 284 -21.66 -20.85 6.75
CA HIS A 284 -22.05 -21.21 5.40
C HIS A 284 -21.28 -20.39 4.34
N HIS A 285 -21.29 -20.86 3.09
CA HIS A 285 -20.63 -20.16 1.98
C HIS A 285 -21.14 -18.72 1.81
N VAL A 286 -22.44 -18.50 1.98
CA VAL A 286 -23.05 -17.15 1.91
C VAL A 286 -22.47 -16.17 2.95
N ASN A 287 -22.02 -16.68 4.12
CA ASN A 287 -21.39 -15.81 5.12
C ASN A 287 -20.01 -15.31 4.63
N PHE A 288 -19.27 -16.13 3.88
CA PHE A 288 -18.03 -15.70 3.22
C PHE A 288 -18.29 -14.69 2.11
N GLU A 289 -19.32 -14.87 1.28
CA GLU A 289 -19.71 -13.89 0.28
C GLU A 289 -20.04 -12.53 0.93
N ASN A 290 -20.84 -12.51 1.98
CA ASN A 290 -21.17 -11.32 2.75
C ASN A 290 -19.92 -10.68 3.40
N ALA A 291 -18.99 -11.50 3.88
CA ALA A 291 -17.74 -11.04 4.47
C ALA A 291 -16.81 -10.41 3.42
N MET A 292 -16.66 -11.02 2.25
CA MET A 292 -15.89 -10.45 1.13
C MET A 292 -16.45 -9.10 0.71
N GLU A 293 -17.77 -9.00 0.54
CA GLU A 293 -18.42 -7.74 0.22
C GLU A 293 -18.16 -6.67 1.29
N ARG A 294 -18.21 -7.05 2.56
CA ARG A 294 -17.94 -6.12 3.66
C ARG A 294 -16.50 -5.63 3.70
N VAL A 295 -15.54 -6.52 3.44
CA VAL A 295 -14.10 -6.18 3.47
C VAL A 295 -13.72 -5.34 2.26
N ILE A 296 -14.23 -5.66 1.07
CA ILE A 296 -13.88 -4.99 -0.18
C ILE A 296 -14.67 -3.70 -0.38
N ALA A 297 -16.01 -3.75 -0.23
CA ALA A 297 -16.91 -2.62 -0.50
C ALA A 297 -17.28 -1.81 0.75
N GLY A 298 -16.96 -2.30 1.96
CA GLY A 298 -17.28 -1.64 3.22
C GLY A 298 -18.67 -1.98 3.77
N LEU A 299 -19.03 -1.28 4.84
CA LEU A 299 -20.31 -1.50 5.52
C LEU A 299 -21.50 -1.03 4.66
N GLN A 300 -22.56 -1.84 4.61
CA GLN A 300 -23.82 -1.43 4.03
C GLN A 300 -24.37 -0.20 4.78
N GLN A 301 -24.70 0.85 4.04
CA GLN A 301 -25.27 2.07 4.59
C GLN A 301 -26.76 2.17 4.31
N ARG A 302 -27.54 2.56 5.32
CA ARG A 302 -28.95 2.87 5.16
C ARG A 302 -29.11 4.31 4.69
N ARG A 303 -28.76 4.60 3.43
CA ARG A 303 -29.02 5.91 2.81
C ARG A 303 -30.40 5.86 2.12
N VAL A 304 -31.22 6.83 2.43
CA VAL A 304 -32.49 7.02 1.72
C VAL A 304 -32.19 7.78 0.42
N MET A 305 -32.28 7.08 -0.71
CA MET A 305 -32.13 7.67 -2.04
C MET A 305 -33.50 8.00 -2.62
N THR A 306 -33.57 9.08 -3.39
CA THR A 306 -34.75 9.39 -4.17
C THR A 306 -34.88 8.44 -5.36
N GLU A 307 -36.08 8.22 -5.87
CA GLU A 307 -36.33 7.39 -7.08
C GLU A 307 -35.51 7.88 -8.29
N LYS A 308 -35.28 9.18 -8.38
CA LYS A 308 -34.43 9.77 -9.42
C LYS A 308 -32.95 9.38 -9.26
N GLU A 309 -32.43 9.40 -8.04
CA GLU A 309 -31.05 8.98 -7.74
C GLU A 309 -30.88 7.47 -7.96
N LYS A 310 -31.82 6.65 -7.49
CA LYS A 310 -31.81 5.20 -7.74
C LYS A 310 -31.76 4.89 -9.25
N ARG A 311 -32.56 5.62 -10.04
CA ARG A 311 -32.57 5.43 -11.48
C ARG A 311 -31.25 5.81 -12.14
N ILE A 312 -30.64 6.95 -11.75
CA ILE A 312 -29.33 7.34 -12.26
C ILE A 312 -28.28 6.27 -11.91
N LEU A 313 -28.29 5.80 -10.67
CA LEU A 313 -27.37 4.80 -10.18
C LEU A 313 -27.54 3.45 -10.89
N ALA A 314 -28.78 3.01 -11.14
CA ALA A 314 -29.05 1.76 -11.86
C ALA A 314 -28.48 1.79 -13.30
N TYR A 315 -28.56 2.92 -13.97
CA TYR A 315 -27.95 3.08 -15.28
C TYR A 315 -26.43 3.18 -15.21
N HIS A 316 -25.89 3.79 -14.17
CA HIS A 316 -24.46 3.87 -13.93
C HIS A 316 -23.84 2.47 -13.73
N GLU A 317 -24.37 1.70 -12.76
CA GLU A 317 -23.92 0.33 -12.48
C GLU A 317 -24.23 -0.63 -13.64
N GLY A 318 -25.39 -0.45 -14.29
CA GLY A 318 -25.72 -1.17 -15.52
C GLY A 318 -24.73 -0.90 -16.65
N GLY A 319 -24.19 0.32 -16.74
CA GLY A 319 -23.14 0.70 -17.68
C GLY A 319 -21.85 -0.08 -17.46
N HIS A 320 -21.39 -0.14 -16.22
CA HIS A 320 -20.22 -0.94 -15.85
C HIS A 320 -20.42 -2.42 -16.14
N ALA A 321 -21.58 -2.98 -15.78
CA ALA A 321 -21.90 -4.38 -16.00
C ALA A 321 -21.96 -4.74 -17.50
N LEU A 322 -22.62 -3.89 -18.30
CA LEU A 322 -22.70 -4.07 -19.75
C LEU A 322 -21.31 -4.01 -20.41
N MET A 323 -20.50 -3.00 -20.04
CA MET A 323 -19.17 -2.83 -20.63
C MET A 323 -18.25 -4.00 -20.28
N SER A 324 -18.28 -4.47 -19.04
CA SER A 324 -17.51 -5.66 -18.63
C SER A 324 -17.92 -6.89 -19.43
N HIS A 325 -19.21 -7.08 -19.72
CA HIS A 325 -19.67 -8.16 -20.58
C HIS A 325 -19.16 -8.01 -22.03
N LEU A 326 -19.18 -6.80 -22.59
CA LEU A 326 -18.69 -6.51 -23.93
C LEU A 326 -17.18 -6.74 -24.07
N MET A 327 -16.38 -6.46 -23.01
CA MET A 327 -14.94 -6.68 -23.01
C MET A 327 -14.54 -8.15 -22.75
N GLY A 328 -15.52 -9.05 -22.60
CA GLY A 328 -15.33 -10.50 -22.58
C GLY A 328 -14.84 -11.07 -21.24
N GLN A 329 -14.21 -12.26 -21.30
CA GLN A 329 -13.87 -13.05 -20.09
C GLN A 329 -12.77 -12.45 -19.23
N SER A 330 -12.01 -11.46 -19.72
CA SER A 330 -10.90 -10.85 -18.94
C SER A 330 -11.38 -10.13 -17.67
N PHE A 331 -12.68 -9.72 -17.64
CA PHE A 331 -13.24 -8.93 -16.53
C PHE A 331 -14.68 -9.36 -16.20
N PRO A 332 -14.88 -10.62 -15.76
CA PRO A 332 -16.23 -11.11 -15.52
C PRO A 332 -16.87 -10.37 -14.33
N VAL A 333 -18.06 -9.82 -14.58
CA VAL A 333 -18.89 -9.23 -13.53
C VAL A 333 -19.47 -10.36 -12.69
N GLN A 334 -19.21 -10.34 -11.39
CA GLN A 334 -19.80 -11.30 -10.45
C GLN A 334 -21.12 -10.77 -9.88
N LYS A 335 -21.20 -9.46 -9.66
CA LYS A 335 -22.35 -8.82 -9.03
C LYS A 335 -22.43 -7.35 -9.41
N ALA A 336 -23.64 -6.84 -9.64
CA ALA A 336 -23.92 -5.41 -9.75
C ALA A 336 -25.02 -5.04 -8.74
N THR A 337 -24.86 -3.95 -8.00
CA THR A 337 -25.83 -3.54 -6.97
C THR A 337 -25.93 -2.03 -6.84
N ILE A 338 -27.16 -1.57 -6.58
CA ILE A 338 -27.45 -0.18 -6.24
C ILE A 338 -27.66 0.02 -4.73
N VAL A 339 -27.31 -0.97 -3.91
CA VAL A 339 -27.35 -0.88 -2.45
C VAL A 339 -26.10 -0.17 -1.95
N PRO A 340 -26.22 0.96 -1.24
CA PRO A 340 -25.06 1.73 -0.79
C PRO A 340 -24.16 0.96 0.19
N ARG A 341 -22.84 1.01 -0.05
CA ARG A 341 -21.82 0.47 0.89
C ARG A 341 -20.64 1.43 1.02
N GLY A 342 -20.15 1.62 2.23
CA GLY A 342 -19.02 2.50 2.50
C GLY A 342 -19.25 3.91 1.95
N GLN A 343 -18.39 4.38 1.07
CA GLN A 343 -18.54 5.67 0.39
C GLN A 343 -19.30 5.54 -0.95
N ALA A 344 -19.42 4.34 -1.50
CA ALA A 344 -20.08 4.08 -2.76
C ALA A 344 -21.61 4.01 -2.59
N LEU A 345 -22.34 4.58 -3.55
CA LEU A 345 -23.81 4.51 -3.61
C LEU A 345 -24.28 3.19 -4.24
N GLY A 346 -23.50 2.63 -5.13
CA GLY A 346 -23.63 1.32 -5.75
C GLY A 346 -22.22 0.80 -6.10
N TYR A 347 -22.11 -0.40 -6.58
CA TYR A 347 -20.86 -0.93 -7.11
C TYR A 347 -21.09 -2.13 -8.01
N THR A 348 -20.21 -2.28 -8.99
CA THR A 348 -20.10 -3.46 -9.83
C THR A 348 -18.82 -4.20 -9.45
N PHE A 349 -18.98 -5.48 -9.11
CA PHE A 349 -17.89 -6.30 -8.60
C PHE A 349 -17.30 -7.16 -9.72
N ASN A 350 -16.12 -6.79 -10.17
CA ASN A 350 -15.38 -7.48 -11.22
C ASN A 350 -14.18 -8.18 -10.56
N LEU A 351 -14.06 -9.48 -10.73
CA LEU A 351 -12.95 -10.27 -10.24
C LEU A 351 -12.28 -10.99 -11.40
N PRO A 352 -10.96 -10.88 -11.57
CA PRO A 352 -10.25 -11.72 -12.51
C PRO A 352 -10.39 -13.19 -12.09
N GLU A 353 -10.57 -14.09 -13.05
CA GLU A 353 -10.67 -15.53 -12.78
C GLU A 353 -9.30 -16.15 -12.45
N GLU A 354 -8.22 -15.49 -12.86
CA GLU A 354 -6.83 -15.93 -12.68
C GLU A 354 -5.94 -14.77 -12.21
N ASP A 355 -4.90 -15.10 -11.45
CA ASP A 355 -3.86 -14.14 -11.09
C ASP A 355 -2.98 -13.87 -12.33
N ARG A 356 -3.06 -12.66 -12.88
CA ARG A 356 -2.28 -12.24 -14.04
C ARG A 356 -1.27 -11.17 -13.64
N TYR A 357 -0.03 -11.40 -14.02
CA TYR A 357 1.09 -10.48 -13.78
C TYR A 357 1.46 -9.62 -15.00
N LEU A 358 1.01 -10.03 -16.19
CA LEU A 358 1.27 -9.30 -17.43
C LEU A 358 -0.05 -8.88 -18.05
N HIS A 359 -0.15 -7.60 -18.35
CA HIS A 359 -1.31 -6.99 -19.02
C HIS A 359 -0.86 -6.31 -20.30
N THR A 360 -1.66 -6.45 -21.35
CA THR A 360 -1.43 -5.78 -22.62
C THR A 360 -1.95 -4.33 -22.56
N ARG A 361 -1.52 -3.52 -23.52
CA ARG A 361 -2.05 -2.16 -23.70
C ARG A 361 -3.57 -2.16 -23.92
N GLU A 362 -4.05 -3.10 -24.69
CA GLU A 362 -5.45 -3.28 -25.02
C GLU A 362 -6.28 -3.60 -23.77
N GLU A 363 -5.80 -4.49 -22.90
CA GLU A 363 -6.46 -4.81 -21.63
C GLU A 363 -6.56 -3.58 -20.71
N PHE A 364 -5.53 -2.73 -20.64
CA PHE A 364 -5.59 -1.48 -19.88
C PHE A 364 -6.60 -0.50 -20.46
N ILE A 365 -6.71 -0.41 -21.78
CA ILE A 365 -7.74 0.41 -22.45
C ILE A 365 -9.14 -0.14 -22.14
N ASP A 366 -9.33 -1.45 -22.15
CA ASP A 366 -10.60 -2.08 -21.80
C ASP A 366 -10.98 -1.79 -20.32
N TRP A 367 -10.02 -1.81 -19.40
CA TRP A 367 -10.25 -1.38 -18.02
C TRP A 367 -10.71 0.09 -17.93
N MET A 368 -10.08 0.98 -18.70
CA MET A 368 -10.53 2.38 -18.76
C MET A 368 -11.95 2.52 -19.29
N LYS A 369 -12.31 1.77 -20.35
CA LYS A 369 -13.68 1.75 -20.90
C LYS A 369 -14.69 1.26 -19.86
N ILE A 370 -14.37 0.19 -19.13
CA ILE A 370 -15.23 -0.33 -18.06
C ILE A 370 -15.42 0.71 -16.97
N ALA A 371 -14.35 1.35 -16.50
CA ALA A 371 -14.42 2.37 -15.46
C ALA A 371 -15.18 3.63 -15.91
N LEU A 372 -15.12 3.99 -17.21
CA LEU A 372 -15.81 5.16 -17.75
C LEU A 372 -17.28 4.86 -18.15
N ALA A 373 -17.67 3.59 -18.20
CA ALA A 373 -18.98 3.17 -18.72
C ALA A 373 -20.16 3.68 -17.89
N GLY A 374 -20.02 3.79 -16.57
CA GLY A 374 -21.03 4.37 -15.70
C GLY A 374 -21.34 5.83 -16.08
N ARG A 375 -20.31 6.64 -16.26
CA ARG A 375 -20.42 8.03 -16.71
C ARG A 375 -20.96 8.14 -18.14
N ALA A 376 -20.51 7.26 -19.04
CA ALA A 376 -21.02 7.20 -20.41
C ALA A 376 -22.50 6.85 -20.44
N ALA A 377 -22.95 5.92 -19.60
CA ALA A 377 -24.37 5.58 -19.47
C ALA A 377 -25.22 6.76 -18.98
N GLU A 378 -24.75 7.50 -17.97
CA GLU A 378 -25.43 8.72 -17.52
C GLU A 378 -25.58 9.74 -18.65
N GLN A 379 -24.53 9.98 -19.43
CA GLN A 379 -24.54 10.93 -20.54
C GLN A 379 -25.49 10.51 -21.65
N VAL A 380 -25.45 9.25 -22.07
CA VAL A 380 -26.29 8.71 -23.16
C VAL A 380 -27.76 8.69 -22.75
N VAL A 381 -28.06 8.39 -21.48
CA VAL A 381 -29.45 8.21 -21.02
C VAL A 381 -30.09 9.52 -20.60
N PHE A 382 -29.36 10.35 -19.86
CA PHE A 382 -29.93 11.57 -19.24
C PHE A 382 -29.40 12.87 -19.87
N GLY A 383 -28.45 12.82 -20.80
CA GLY A 383 -27.80 13.99 -21.39
C GLY A 383 -26.99 14.83 -20.40
N ARG A 384 -26.67 14.28 -19.25
CA ARG A 384 -25.91 14.93 -18.16
C ARG A 384 -25.18 13.90 -17.36
N VAL A 385 -24.13 14.34 -16.65
CA VAL A 385 -23.28 13.51 -15.79
C VAL A 385 -23.36 13.98 -14.34
N THR A 386 -23.13 13.08 -13.42
CA THR A 386 -23.09 13.37 -11.98
C THR A 386 -21.67 13.28 -11.42
N ASN A 387 -21.51 13.60 -10.15
CA ASN A 387 -20.27 13.40 -9.41
C ASN A 387 -20.07 11.94 -8.95
N GLY A 388 -21.00 11.03 -9.25
CA GLY A 388 -20.91 9.62 -8.87
C GLY A 388 -19.68 8.92 -9.43
N ALA A 389 -19.26 9.32 -10.64
CA ALA A 389 -18.09 8.75 -11.32
C ALA A 389 -16.72 9.28 -10.81
N ALA A 390 -16.64 10.02 -9.69
CA ALA A 390 -15.39 10.64 -9.24
C ALA A 390 -14.27 9.61 -9.00
N ASN A 391 -14.57 8.51 -8.32
CA ASN A 391 -13.61 7.43 -8.05
C ASN A 391 -13.18 6.69 -9.34
N ASP A 392 -14.08 6.53 -10.30
CA ASP A 392 -13.75 5.87 -11.56
C ASP A 392 -12.86 6.75 -12.43
N LEU A 393 -13.07 8.07 -12.43
CA LEU A 393 -12.18 9.02 -13.09
C LEU A 393 -10.80 9.04 -12.46
N GLU A 394 -10.68 8.91 -11.13
CA GLU A 394 -9.40 8.79 -10.43
C GLU A 394 -8.64 7.55 -10.88
N LYS A 395 -9.30 6.37 -10.89
CA LYS A 395 -8.70 5.11 -11.38
C LYS A 395 -8.21 5.22 -12.82
N VAL A 396 -9.04 5.79 -13.70
CA VAL A 396 -8.69 5.98 -15.12
C VAL A 396 -7.47 6.90 -15.26
N THR A 397 -7.41 7.98 -14.48
CA THR A 397 -6.28 8.91 -14.47
C THR A 397 -4.99 8.23 -14.02
N GLU A 398 -5.04 7.45 -12.94
CA GLU A 398 -3.88 6.69 -12.44
C GLU A 398 -3.42 5.64 -13.45
N LEU A 399 -4.35 4.92 -14.06
CA LEU A 399 -4.04 3.90 -15.05
C LEU A 399 -3.38 4.49 -16.30
N ALA A 400 -3.96 5.56 -16.87
CA ALA A 400 -3.39 6.26 -18.00
C ALA A 400 -2.01 6.84 -17.67
N ARG A 401 -1.82 7.36 -16.44
CA ARG A 401 -0.54 7.82 -15.96
C ARG A 401 0.49 6.69 -15.93
N SER A 402 0.14 5.52 -15.37
CA SER A 402 1.06 4.37 -15.31
C SER A 402 1.42 3.87 -16.72
N MET A 403 0.47 3.83 -17.65
CA MET A 403 0.72 3.46 -19.04
C MET A 403 1.74 4.38 -19.71
N VAL A 404 1.62 5.70 -19.51
CA VAL A 404 2.52 6.70 -20.14
C VAL A 404 3.86 6.79 -19.40
N PHE A 405 3.83 6.81 -18.05
CA PHE A 405 5.03 7.16 -17.26
C PHE A 405 5.90 5.95 -16.92
N GLU A 406 5.27 4.78 -16.76
CA GLU A 406 5.94 3.61 -16.22
C GLU A 406 6.13 2.51 -17.27
N TYR A 407 5.07 2.25 -18.06
CA TYR A 407 5.06 1.11 -18.96
C TYR A 407 5.46 1.44 -20.40
N GLY A 408 5.48 2.74 -20.78
CA GLY A 408 5.81 3.15 -22.15
C GLY A 408 4.78 2.64 -23.16
N MET A 409 3.48 2.60 -22.78
CA MET A 409 2.38 2.08 -23.60
C MET A 409 1.60 3.16 -24.35
N ALA A 410 2.14 4.37 -24.47
CA ALA A 410 1.58 5.45 -25.28
C ALA A 410 2.20 5.47 -26.67
N GLU A 411 1.47 5.90 -27.71
CA GLU A 411 1.96 5.88 -29.10
C GLU A 411 3.20 6.76 -29.31
N GLY A 412 3.28 7.91 -28.65
CA GLY A 412 4.44 8.80 -28.69
C GLY A 412 5.63 8.38 -27.82
N VAL A 413 5.48 7.34 -26.97
CA VAL A 413 6.47 6.96 -25.95
C VAL A 413 6.52 5.45 -25.77
N VAL A 414 7.03 4.74 -26.77
CA VAL A 414 7.08 3.26 -26.78
C VAL A 414 8.40 2.71 -26.26
N SER A 415 9.48 3.48 -26.30
CA SER A 415 10.86 2.98 -26.08
C SER A 415 11.52 3.49 -24.80
N ARG A 416 10.83 4.24 -23.98
CA ARG A 416 11.38 4.84 -22.76
C ARG A 416 10.32 5.08 -21.69
N THR A 417 10.73 5.08 -20.42
CA THR A 417 9.88 5.51 -19.30
C THR A 417 10.01 7.03 -19.08
N MET A 418 8.93 7.64 -18.59
CA MET A 418 8.91 9.08 -18.29
C MET A 418 8.76 9.36 -16.76
N ARG A 419 9.35 8.48 -15.93
CA ARG A 419 9.24 8.53 -14.46
C ARG A 419 9.97 9.70 -13.80
N ALA A 420 10.81 10.43 -14.51
CA ALA A 420 11.65 11.46 -13.91
C ALA A 420 10.81 12.52 -13.18
N ASP A 421 11.39 13.05 -12.09
CA ASP A 421 10.83 14.16 -11.33
C ASP A 421 10.48 15.32 -12.27
N ASN A 422 9.34 15.97 -12.03
CA ASN A 422 8.87 17.09 -12.84
C ASN A 422 9.90 18.22 -13.01
N TYR A 423 10.79 18.40 -12.03
CA TYR A 423 11.88 19.39 -12.11
C TYR A 423 13.02 19.00 -13.06
N ALA A 424 13.18 17.71 -13.34
CA ALA A 424 14.21 17.19 -14.24
C ALA A 424 13.76 17.07 -15.70
N LEU A 425 12.45 17.28 -15.97
CA LEU A 425 11.88 17.16 -17.31
C LEU A 425 11.77 18.52 -18.00
N SER A 426 12.02 18.53 -19.31
CA SER A 426 11.72 19.70 -20.14
C SER A 426 10.21 19.95 -20.22
N GLU A 427 9.81 21.20 -20.45
CA GLU A 427 8.39 21.55 -20.63
C GLU A 427 7.76 20.81 -21.83
N GLU A 428 8.53 20.55 -22.87
CA GLU A 428 8.08 19.75 -24.01
C GLU A 428 7.76 18.31 -23.60
N THR A 429 8.60 17.67 -22.79
CA THR A 429 8.35 16.31 -22.30
C THR A 429 7.12 16.26 -21.40
N LYS A 430 6.92 17.28 -20.55
CA LYS A 430 5.70 17.39 -19.73
C LYS A 430 4.47 17.51 -20.61
N ARG A 431 4.52 18.34 -21.64
CA ARG A 431 3.41 18.50 -22.59
C ARG A 431 3.07 17.20 -23.31
N VAL A 432 4.07 16.45 -23.78
CA VAL A 432 3.85 15.14 -24.41
C VAL A 432 3.18 14.17 -23.42
N ARG A 433 3.63 14.13 -22.16
CA ARG A 433 3.02 13.30 -21.11
C ARG A 433 1.52 13.62 -20.94
N ASP A 434 1.22 14.91 -20.78
CA ASP A 434 -0.17 15.36 -20.54
C ASP A 434 -1.06 15.09 -21.77
N GLN A 435 -0.53 15.29 -22.97
CA GLN A 435 -1.26 15.02 -24.22
C GLN A 435 -1.54 13.53 -24.42
N GLU A 436 -0.56 12.66 -24.21
CA GLU A 436 -0.76 11.21 -24.36
C GLU A 436 -1.70 10.66 -23.28
N GLN A 437 -1.61 11.17 -22.04
CA GLN A 437 -2.53 10.78 -20.99
C GLN A 437 -3.98 11.21 -21.33
N ALA A 438 -4.19 12.46 -21.74
CA ALA A 438 -5.50 12.97 -22.16
C ALA A 438 -6.05 12.14 -23.32
N ARG A 439 -5.23 11.86 -24.33
CA ARG A 439 -5.66 11.07 -25.50
C ARG A 439 -6.13 9.67 -25.10
N LEU A 440 -5.39 8.95 -24.27
CA LEU A 440 -5.79 7.61 -23.81
C LEU A 440 -7.15 7.62 -23.09
N THR A 441 -7.38 8.63 -22.25
CA THR A 441 -8.63 8.74 -21.48
C THR A 441 -9.80 9.18 -22.37
N ASP A 442 -9.57 10.11 -23.29
CA ASP A 442 -10.61 10.63 -24.19
C ASP A 442 -11.04 9.56 -25.20
N ASP A 443 -10.07 8.87 -25.85
CA ASP A 443 -10.35 7.77 -26.78
C ASP A 443 -11.14 6.64 -26.09
N ALA A 444 -10.77 6.28 -24.84
CA ALA A 444 -11.49 5.27 -24.09
C ALA A 444 -12.92 5.72 -23.73
N TYR A 445 -13.13 7.00 -23.42
CA TYR A 445 -14.44 7.55 -23.12
C TYR A 445 -15.35 7.62 -24.36
N GLU A 446 -14.84 8.10 -25.49
CA GLU A 446 -15.57 8.16 -26.76
C GLU A 446 -16.03 6.76 -27.18
N GLU A 447 -15.15 5.77 -27.06
CA GLU A 447 -15.48 4.38 -27.37
C GLU A 447 -16.52 3.81 -26.40
N ALA A 448 -16.41 4.11 -25.09
CA ALA A 448 -17.42 3.72 -24.10
C ALA A 448 -18.80 4.31 -24.45
N VAL A 449 -18.86 5.59 -24.81
CA VAL A 449 -20.12 6.24 -25.24
C VAL A 449 -20.69 5.58 -26.51
N ARG A 450 -19.84 5.24 -27.48
CA ARG A 450 -20.23 4.55 -28.72
C ARG A 450 -20.86 3.18 -28.43
N LEU A 451 -20.20 2.37 -27.60
CA LEU A 451 -20.65 1.02 -27.24
C LEU A 451 -21.94 1.04 -26.41
N ILE A 452 -22.03 1.91 -25.42
CA ILE A 452 -23.26 2.11 -24.62
C ILE A 452 -24.44 2.56 -25.53
N THR A 453 -24.20 3.44 -26.49
CA THR A 453 -25.22 3.89 -27.44
C THR A 453 -25.68 2.73 -28.33
N LYS A 454 -24.74 1.92 -28.86
CA LYS A 454 -25.02 0.75 -29.69
C LYS A 454 -25.88 -0.28 -28.98
N HIS A 455 -25.55 -0.56 -27.70
CA HIS A 455 -26.21 -1.57 -26.88
C HIS A 455 -27.21 -1.00 -25.89
N ARG A 456 -27.85 0.14 -26.21
CA ARG A 456 -28.77 0.86 -25.35
C ARG A 456 -29.93 0.00 -24.80
N ALA A 457 -30.51 -0.87 -25.62
CA ALA A 457 -31.59 -1.75 -25.18
C ALA A 457 -31.17 -2.75 -24.12
N ALA A 458 -29.92 -3.25 -24.19
CA ALA A 458 -29.37 -4.13 -23.17
C ALA A 458 -29.10 -3.37 -21.85
N LEU A 459 -28.63 -2.13 -21.93
CA LEU A 459 -28.47 -1.26 -20.76
C LEU A 459 -29.83 -0.99 -20.08
N ASP A 460 -30.89 -0.71 -20.87
CA ASP A 460 -32.21 -0.48 -20.30
C ASP A 460 -32.71 -1.72 -19.53
N ARG A 461 -32.54 -2.94 -20.07
CA ARG A 461 -32.91 -4.19 -19.39
C ARG A 461 -32.17 -4.38 -18.08
N LEU A 462 -30.84 -4.14 -18.06
CA LEU A 462 -30.03 -4.22 -16.83
C LEU A 462 -30.47 -3.20 -15.79
N ALA A 463 -30.70 -1.95 -16.21
CA ALA A 463 -31.11 -0.88 -15.30
C ALA A 463 -32.52 -1.14 -14.71
N GLU A 464 -33.46 -1.63 -15.49
CA GLU A 464 -34.80 -1.99 -15.02
C GLU A 464 -34.73 -3.15 -14.02
N ALA A 465 -33.94 -4.18 -14.30
CA ALA A 465 -33.74 -5.31 -13.38
C ALA A 465 -33.03 -4.87 -12.08
N LEU A 466 -32.07 -3.94 -12.15
CA LEU A 466 -31.43 -3.36 -10.96
C LEU A 466 -32.41 -2.52 -10.13
N LEU A 467 -33.33 -1.80 -10.76
CA LEU A 467 -34.38 -1.05 -10.05
C LEU A 467 -35.36 -1.95 -9.33
N GLU A 468 -35.69 -3.12 -9.92
CA GLU A 468 -36.60 -4.09 -9.33
C GLU A 468 -35.97 -4.90 -8.20
N LYS A 469 -34.75 -5.43 -8.42
CA LYS A 469 -34.09 -6.38 -7.53
C LYS A 469 -33.03 -5.76 -6.61
N GLU A 470 -32.64 -4.52 -6.86
CA GLU A 470 -31.55 -3.77 -6.21
C GLU A 470 -30.16 -4.42 -6.36
N THR A 471 -30.09 -5.70 -6.69
CA THR A 471 -28.85 -6.49 -6.86
C THR A 471 -29.05 -7.56 -7.92
N LEU A 472 -28.08 -7.68 -8.83
CA LEU A 472 -28.02 -8.74 -9.84
C LEU A 472 -26.75 -9.55 -9.68
N VAL A 473 -26.88 -10.86 -9.68
CA VAL A 473 -25.75 -11.80 -9.71
C VAL A 473 -25.38 -12.16 -11.15
N ARG A 474 -24.16 -12.70 -11.36
CA ARG A 474 -23.61 -13.04 -12.69
C ARG A 474 -24.61 -13.81 -13.56
N ALA A 475 -25.24 -14.86 -13.03
CA ALA A 475 -26.17 -15.69 -13.79
C ALA A 475 -27.37 -14.89 -14.35
N GLU A 476 -27.92 -13.98 -13.55
CA GLU A 476 -29.03 -13.11 -13.95
C GLU A 476 -28.60 -12.10 -15.01
N MET A 477 -27.42 -11.49 -14.85
CA MET A 477 -26.87 -10.55 -15.83
C MET A 477 -26.59 -11.25 -17.18
N MET A 478 -25.99 -12.43 -17.16
CA MET A 478 -25.73 -13.22 -18.37
C MET A 478 -27.02 -13.62 -19.08
N ALA A 479 -28.10 -13.93 -18.35
CA ALA A 479 -29.41 -14.21 -18.94
C ALA A 479 -29.99 -12.96 -19.64
N LEU A 480 -29.85 -11.76 -19.01
CA LEU A 480 -30.32 -10.49 -19.59
C LEU A 480 -29.50 -10.02 -20.80
N LEU A 481 -28.26 -10.47 -20.91
CA LEU A 481 -27.30 -10.12 -21.98
C LEU A 481 -27.08 -11.25 -22.99
N SER A 482 -27.89 -12.31 -22.97
CA SER A 482 -27.71 -13.51 -23.81
C SER A 482 -27.76 -13.23 -25.32
N ASP A 483 -28.35 -12.11 -25.75
CA ASP A 483 -28.42 -11.62 -27.13
C ASP A 483 -27.30 -10.64 -27.51
N VAL A 484 -26.40 -10.34 -26.56
CA VAL A 484 -25.28 -9.39 -26.74
C VAL A 484 -23.98 -10.17 -26.84
N GLU A 485 -23.35 -10.16 -28.00
CA GLU A 485 -22.06 -10.78 -28.19
C GLU A 485 -20.93 -9.88 -27.63
N PRO A 486 -19.89 -10.45 -26.97
CA PRO A 486 -18.72 -9.69 -26.57
C PRO A 486 -18.03 -9.06 -27.79
N GLU A 487 -17.68 -7.79 -27.69
CA GLU A 487 -16.86 -7.08 -28.68
C GLU A 487 -15.38 -7.18 -28.25
N SER A 488 -14.82 -8.39 -28.21
CA SER A 488 -13.43 -8.59 -27.81
C SER A 488 -12.47 -7.82 -28.71
N SER A 489 -11.66 -6.94 -28.13
CA SER A 489 -10.48 -6.34 -28.79
C SER A 489 -9.38 -7.38 -29.09
N MET A 490 -9.48 -8.56 -28.53
CA MET A 490 -8.67 -9.74 -28.84
C MET A 490 -9.20 -10.50 -30.07
N SER A 491 -9.50 -9.81 -31.17
CA SER A 491 -9.45 -10.49 -32.47
C SER A 491 -7.98 -10.88 -32.65
N GLU A 492 -7.73 -12.15 -32.84
CA GLU A 492 -6.45 -12.75 -33.16
C GLU A 492 -5.75 -12.05 -34.34
N THR A 493 -5.21 -10.87 -34.09
CA THR A 493 -4.26 -10.26 -34.99
C THR A 493 -2.88 -10.73 -34.54
N VAL A 494 -2.69 -12.04 -34.62
CA VAL A 494 -1.36 -12.63 -34.68
C VAL A 494 -0.63 -11.90 -35.81
N GLY A 495 0.32 -11.05 -35.46
CA GLY A 495 1.40 -10.67 -36.32
C GLY A 495 1.22 -9.53 -37.31
N ARG A 496 0.55 -8.42 -36.94
CA ARG A 496 0.91 -7.12 -37.54
C ARG A 496 2.01 -6.48 -36.70
N VAL A 497 3.25 -6.78 -37.04
CA VAL A 497 4.38 -5.89 -36.70
C VAL A 497 4.02 -4.55 -37.32
N VAL A 498 3.57 -3.59 -36.49
CA VAL A 498 3.44 -2.20 -36.92
C VAL A 498 4.86 -1.74 -37.24
N PRO A 499 5.19 -1.41 -38.51
CA PRO A 499 6.50 -0.89 -38.82
C PRO A 499 6.65 0.39 -38.00
N LEU A 500 7.71 0.48 -37.20
CA LEU A 500 8.11 1.75 -36.58
C LEU A 500 8.14 2.78 -37.71
N ALA A 501 7.24 3.77 -37.66
CA ALA A 501 7.28 4.88 -38.60
C ALA A 501 8.66 5.53 -38.43
N ARG A 502 9.53 5.32 -39.40
CA ARG A 502 10.76 6.10 -39.50
C ARG A 502 10.29 7.53 -39.62
N VAL A 503 10.78 8.37 -38.75
CA VAL A 503 10.73 9.82 -38.90
C VAL A 503 11.60 10.11 -40.12
N GLU A 504 11.00 10.02 -41.31
CA GLU A 504 11.56 10.58 -42.54
C GLU A 504 10.98 11.98 -42.66
N ASP A 505 11.91 12.91 -42.80
CA ASP A 505 11.74 14.29 -43.26
C ASP A 505 11.15 15.35 -42.28
N ALA A 506 11.99 15.78 -41.35
CA ALA A 506 11.99 17.18 -41.00
C ALA A 506 12.60 17.96 -42.18
N PRO A 507 11.94 19.00 -42.77
CA PRO A 507 12.54 19.83 -43.80
C PRO A 507 13.82 20.50 -43.26
N ALA A 508 14.88 20.39 -44.03
CA ALA A 508 16.16 21.03 -43.75
C ALA A 508 15.96 22.56 -43.51
N PRO A 509 16.62 23.16 -42.52
CA PRO A 509 16.54 24.60 -42.35
C PRO A 509 17.15 25.31 -43.58
N ASP A 510 16.32 26.16 -44.18
CA ASP A 510 16.64 26.96 -45.36
C ASP A 510 17.96 27.71 -45.21
N GLY A 511 18.62 27.75 -46.35
CA GLY A 511 19.98 28.21 -46.54
C GLY A 511 20.27 29.62 -46.00
N ARG A 512 21.39 29.70 -45.34
CA ARG A 512 22.08 30.99 -45.10
C ARG A 512 22.55 31.56 -46.42
N THR A 513 22.00 32.67 -46.84
CA THR A 513 22.58 33.56 -47.84
C THR A 513 23.96 34.09 -47.36
N PRO A 514 25.00 34.11 -48.18
CA PRO A 514 26.26 34.72 -47.81
C PRO A 514 26.13 36.24 -47.92
N VAL A 515 26.36 36.92 -46.80
CA VAL A 515 26.58 38.38 -46.83
C VAL A 515 28.02 38.64 -47.26
N ASN A 516 28.18 39.17 -48.46
CA ASN A 516 29.41 39.82 -48.91
C ASN A 516 29.48 41.20 -48.25
N GLY A 517 30.64 41.56 -47.71
CA GLY A 517 30.99 42.89 -47.23
C GLY A 517 32.00 42.78 -46.10
#